data_0946ff7a643fbbb6635a7304dab2f266
#
_entry.id   0946ff7a643fbbb6635a7304dab2f266
#
_cell.length_a   1.000
_cell.length_b   1.000
_cell.length_c   1.000
_cell.angle_alpha   90.00
_cell.angle_beta   90.00
_cell.angle_gamma   90.00
#
_symmetry.space_group_name_H-M   'P 1'
#
loop_
_entity.id
_entity.type
_entity.pdbx_description
1 polymer ?
#
loop_
_entity_poly.entity_id
_entity_poly.type
_entity_poly.pdbx_seq_one_letter_code
_entity_poly.pdbx_strand_id
1 'polypeptide(L)'
;GRIAEGLQDHLELGNMDSLRDWGYAKDYVECMWMIMQHETPEDFVIATGEQHTVRDFTEKAFAANGIKIRWEGKGLDEKGYDAETGKMLVCVNPAWFRPTDVDNLWGDPTKAKTVLGWNPQKTTYAQLVEIMAKHDRQLAKQEKAMKEAAL
;
A
#
# COMPACT_ATOMS: atom_id res chain seq x y z
N GLY A 1 -5.66 10.11 0.77
CA GLY A 1 -6.95 10.72 0.35
C GLY A 1 -7.50 11.66 1.40
N ARG A 2 -7.80 11.20 2.60
CA ARG A 2 -8.40 12.00 3.69
C ARG A 2 -7.53 13.18 4.12
N ILE A 3 -6.21 13.00 4.22
CA ILE A 3 -5.26 14.09 4.55
C ILE A 3 -5.28 15.16 3.45
N ALA A 4 -5.28 14.75 2.19
CA ALA A 4 -5.31 15.67 1.05
C ALA A 4 -6.61 16.48 0.95
N GLU A 5 -7.73 15.97 1.50
CA GLU A 5 -9.02 16.66 1.55
C GLU A 5 -9.28 17.36 2.90
N GLY A 6 -8.31 17.35 3.83
CA GLY A 6 -8.41 18.02 5.14
C GLY A 6 -9.32 17.33 6.15
N LEU A 7 -9.61 16.05 5.95
CA LEU A 7 -10.46 15.24 6.85
C LEU A 7 -9.66 14.50 7.92
N GLN A 8 -8.35 14.52 7.84
CA GLN A 8 -7.43 13.86 8.75
C GLN A 8 -6.13 14.65 8.82
N ASP A 9 -5.55 14.79 10.00
CA ASP A 9 -4.36 15.62 10.20
C ASP A 9 -3.08 14.89 9.81
N HIS A 10 -2.93 13.63 10.20
CA HIS A 10 -1.74 12.82 9.92
C HIS A 10 -2.08 11.33 9.88
N LEU A 11 -1.15 10.56 9.38
CA LEU A 11 -1.17 9.11 9.32
C LEU A 11 -0.20 8.55 10.37
N GLU A 12 -0.67 7.60 11.17
CA GLU A 12 0.17 6.84 12.08
C GLU A 12 0.49 5.48 11.45
N LEU A 13 1.73 5.03 11.55
CA LEU A 13 2.20 3.75 11.01
C LEU A 13 3.08 3.04 12.04
N GLY A 14 3.43 1.78 11.76
CA GLY A 14 4.41 1.00 12.51
C GLY A 14 5.79 1.06 11.85
N ASN A 15 6.35 -0.12 11.56
CA ASN A 15 7.68 -0.27 10.97
C ASN A 15 7.71 0.23 9.51
N MET A 16 8.43 1.32 9.27
CA MET A 16 8.48 1.96 7.95
C MET A 16 9.38 1.21 6.95
N ASP A 17 10.39 0.52 7.44
CA ASP A 17 11.38 -0.17 6.61
C ASP A 17 11.02 -1.64 6.34
N SER A 18 9.92 -2.13 6.90
CA SER A 18 9.43 -3.48 6.64
C SER A 18 9.12 -3.68 5.17
N LEU A 19 9.66 -4.75 4.60
CA LEU A 19 9.42 -5.15 3.21
C LEU A 19 8.12 -5.95 3.10
N ARG A 20 7.32 -5.64 2.10
CA ARG A 20 6.04 -6.31 1.82
C ARG A 20 5.86 -6.50 0.31
N ASP A 21 5.20 -7.58 -0.04
CA ASP A 21 4.75 -7.87 -1.41
C ASP A 21 3.29 -7.42 -1.52
N TRP A 22 3.04 -6.39 -2.33
CA TRP A 22 1.70 -5.89 -2.59
C TRP A 22 1.27 -6.17 -4.02
N GLY A 23 0.18 -6.91 -4.17
CA GLY A 23 -0.44 -7.17 -5.46
C GLY A 23 -1.88 -6.65 -5.54
N TYR A 24 -2.36 -6.48 -6.76
CA TYR A 24 -3.71 -6.02 -7.00
C TYR A 24 -4.72 -7.15 -6.80
N ALA A 25 -5.73 -6.91 -5.97
CA ALA A 25 -6.70 -7.93 -5.58
C ALA A 25 -7.40 -8.61 -6.77
N LYS A 26 -7.67 -7.87 -7.87
CA LYS A 26 -8.29 -8.46 -9.07
C LYS A 26 -7.38 -9.45 -9.77
N ASP A 27 -6.06 -9.18 -9.83
CA ASP A 27 -5.08 -10.09 -10.42
C ASP A 27 -4.97 -11.37 -9.58
N TYR A 28 -5.10 -11.24 -8.25
CA TYR A 28 -5.09 -12.39 -7.33
C TYR A 28 -6.36 -13.25 -7.46
N VAL A 29 -7.54 -12.61 -7.59
CA VAL A 29 -8.80 -13.32 -7.85
C VAL A 29 -8.76 -14.06 -9.19
N GLU A 30 -8.12 -13.48 -10.21
CA GLU A 30 -7.88 -14.17 -11.50
C GLU A 30 -7.05 -15.44 -11.30
N CYS A 31 -5.97 -15.38 -10.49
CA CYS A 31 -5.18 -16.56 -10.15
C CYS A 31 -6.00 -17.60 -9.40
N MET A 32 -6.82 -17.21 -8.44
CA MET A 32 -7.71 -18.14 -7.72
C MET A 32 -8.66 -18.85 -8.68
N TRP A 33 -9.23 -18.13 -9.64
CA TRP A 33 -10.07 -18.74 -10.68
C TRP A 33 -9.29 -19.72 -11.54
N MET A 34 -8.05 -19.38 -11.96
CA MET A 34 -7.18 -20.26 -12.75
C MET A 34 -6.83 -21.54 -11.98
N ILE A 35 -6.57 -21.46 -10.68
CA ILE A 35 -6.33 -22.62 -9.81
C ILE A 35 -7.54 -23.55 -9.83
N MET A 36 -8.75 -23.03 -9.78
CA MET A 36 -9.98 -23.82 -9.81
C MET A 36 -10.25 -24.49 -11.16
N GLN A 37 -9.66 -23.99 -12.25
CA GLN A 37 -9.75 -24.59 -13.60
C GLN A 37 -8.64 -25.63 -13.85
N HIS A 38 -7.64 -25.70 -12.96
CA HIS A 38 -6.54 -26.64 -13.11
C HIS A 38 -7.01 -28.07 -12.79
N GLU A 39 -6.65 -29.03 -13.68
CA GLU A 39 -7.17 -30.40 -13.59
C GLU A 39 -6.68 -31.15 -12.34
N THR A 40 -5.46 -30.85 -11.89
CA THR A 40 -4.85 -31.49 -10.73
C THR A 40 -4.90 -30.57 -9.51
N PRO A 41 -5.52 -30.98 -8.38
CA PRO A 41 -5.48 -30.20 -7.15
C PRO A 41 -4.05 -30.08 -6.62
N GLU A 42 -3.55 -28.83 -6.54
CA GLU A 42 -2.19 -28.53 -6.11
C GLU A 42 -2.15 -27.21 -5.34
N ASP A 43 -1.10 -27.04 -4.52
CA ASP A 43 -0.84 -25.80 -3.81
C ASP A 43 -0.10 -24.80 -4.70
N PHE A 44 -0.54 -23.53 -4.70
CA PHE A 44 0.07 -22.42 -5.41
C PHE A 44 0.31 -21.25 -4.49
N VAL A 45 1.47 -20.61 -4.60
CA VAL A 45 1.75 -19.34 -3.95
C VAL A 45 1.30 -18.19 -4.86
N ILE A 46 0.41 -17.36 -4.34
CA ILE A 46 -0.06 -16.15 -5.03
C ILE A 46 0.69 -14.96 -4.42
N ALA A 47 1.68 -14.45 -5.15
CA ALA A 47 2.52 -13.33 -4.76
C ALA A 47 2.98 -12.59 -6.01
N THR A 48 3.42 -11.33 -5.90
CA THR A 48 3.96 -10.60 -7.06
C THR A 48 5.42 -10.99 -7.34
N GLY A 49 6.16 -11.41 -6.32
CA GLY A 49 7.60 -11.64 -6.38
C GLY A 49 8.41 -10.34 -6.29
N GLU A 50 7.78 -9.20 -6.00
CA GLU A 50 8.42 -7.92 -5.74
C GLU A 50 8.15 -7.45 -4.31
N GLN A 51 9.14 -6.77 -3.73
CA GLN A 51 9.02 -6.23 -2.39
C GLN A 51 9.31 -4.74 -2.38
N HIS A 52 8.53 -4.02 -1.59
CA HIS A 52 8.68 -2.59 -1.36
C HIS A 52 8.56 -2.29 0.13
N THR A 53 9.19 -1.22 0.60
CA THR A 53 9.05 -0.79 2.00
C THR A 53 7.71 -0.08 2.21
N VAL A 54 7.23 -0.09 3.46
CA VAL A 54 6.07 0.72 3.87
C VAL A 54 6.33 2.21 3.60
N ARG A 55 7.58 2.65 3.77
CA ARG A 55 8.04 4.01 3.45
C ARG A 55 7.80 4.35 1.98
N ASP A 56 8.31 3.53 1.06
CA ASP A 56 8.15 3.75 -0.39
C ASP A 56 6.67 3.81 -0.80
N PHE A 57 5.85 2.90 -0.24
CA PHE A 57 4.41 2.93 -0.48
C PHE A 57 3.78 4.25 0.00
N THR A 58 4.15 4.70 1.21
CA THR A 58 3.66 5.94 1.80
C THR A 58 4.06 7.15 0.93
N GLU A 59 5.32 7.25 0.53
CA GLU A 59 5.82 8.31 -0.33
C GLU A 59 5.06 8.38 -1.66
N LYS A 60 4.89 7.24 -2.33
CA LYS A 60 4.17 7.16 -3.59
C LYS A 60 2.69 7.52 -3.45
N ALA A 61 2.03 7.06 -2.36
CA ALA A 61 0.63 7.39 -2.11
C ALA A 61 0.42 8.90 -1.87
N PHE A 62 1.33 9.55 -1.14
CA PHE A 62 1.30 11.01 -0.99
C PHE A 62 1.62 11.72 -2.30
N ALA A 63 2.62 11.26 -3.05
CA ALA A 63 2.98 11.83 -4.35
C ALA A 63 1.82 11.77 -5.36
N ALA A 64 1.06 10.66 -5.39
CA ALA A 64 -0.15 10.52 -6.20
C ALA A 64 -1.26 11.53 -5.83
N ASN A 65 -1.18 12.13 -4.64
CA ASN A 65 -2.05 13.22 -4.19
C ASN A 65 -1.40 14.61 -4.31
N GLY A 66 -0.23 14.72 -4.95
CA GLY A 66 0.49 15.98 -5.14
C GLY A 66 1.28 16.45 -3.92
N ILE A 67 1.53 15.58 -2.95
CA ILE A 67 2.23 15.90 -1.70
C ILE A 67 3.59 15.19 -1.70
N LYS A 68 4.68 15.92 -1.49
CA LYS A 68 6.02 15.37 -1.36
C LYS A 68 6.40 15.26 0.12
N ILE A 69 6.76 14.06 0.56
CA ILE A 69 7.20 13.82 1.94
C ILE A 69 8.69 14.06 2.09
N ARG A 70 9.08 14.72 3.19
CA ARG A 70 10.44 14.82 3.71
C ARG A 70 10.49 14.15 5.09
N TRP A 71 11.42 13.23 5.26
CA TRP A 71 11.55 12.47 6.52
C TRP A 71 12.56 13.10 7.45
N GLU A 72 12.29 13.02 8.76
CA GLU A 72 13.17 13.41 9.84
C GLU A 72 13.10 12.38 10.97
N GLY A 73 14.21 12.18 11.68
CA GLY A 73 14.32 11.17 12.74
C GLY A 73 14.54 9.76 12.21
N LYS A 74 14.46 8.77 13.11
CA LYS A 74 14.61 7.34 12.81
C LYS A 74 13.81 6.49 13.80
N GLY A 75 13.36 5.32 13.37
CA GLY A 75 12.64 4.37 14.22
C GLY A 75 11.37 4.97 14.80
N LEU A 76 11.20 4.94 16.11
CA LEU A 76 10.01 5.47 16.79
C LEU A 76 9.86 7.00 16.70
N ASP A 77 10.98 7.72 16.55
CA ASP A 77 10.97 9.18 16.47
C ASP A 77 10.83 9.70 15.03
N GLU A 78 10.68 8.79 14.07
CA GLU A 78 10.60 9.15 12.66
C GLU A 78 9.27 9.83 12.33
N LYS A 79 9.38 10.93 11.57
CA LYS A 79 8.23 11.72 11.11
C LYS A 79 8.39 12.11 9.65
N GLY A 80 7.28 12.07 8.93
CA GLY A 80 7.17 12.57 7.56
C GLY A 80 6.47 13.92 7.56
N TYR A 81 7.10 14.89 6.91
CA TYR A 81 6.59 16.25 6.76
C TYR A 81 6.30 16.54 5.29
N ASP A 82 5.27 17.32 5.04
CA ASP A 82 5.09 17.94 3.73
C ASP A 82 6.29 18.84 3.43
N ALA A 83 6.96 18.59 2.34
CA ALA A 83 8.17 19.32 1.96
C ALA A 83 7.92 20.82 1.63
N GLU A 84 6.68 21.18 1.26
CA GLU A 84 6.31 22.55 0.90
C GLU A 84 5.79 23.34 2.12
N THR A 85 4.89 22.73 2.91
CA THR A 85 4.21 23.42 4.01
C THR A 85 4.88 23.21 5.36
N GLY A 86 5.73 22.19 5.51
CA GLY A 86 6.33 21.78 6.78
C GLY A 86 5.35 21.10 7.75
N LYS A 87 4.09 20.86 7.34
CA LYS A 87 3.11 20.16 8.18
C LYS A 87 3.52 18.70 8.38
N MET A 88 3.47 18.21 9.62
CA MET A 88 3.65 16.78 9.90
C MET A 88 2.46 15.99 9.35
N LEU A 89 2.73 15.01 8.52
CA LEU A 89 1.72 14.18 7.84
C LEU A 89 1.81 12.71 8.19
N VAL A 90 2.96 12.23 8.67
CA VAL A 90 3.18 10.83 9.05
C VAL A 90 3.99 10.78 10.34
N CYS A 91 3.65 9.86 11.23
CA CYS A 91 4.48 9.52 12.38
C CYS A 91 4.43 8.01 12.67
N VAL A 92 5.42 7.53 13.42
CA VAL A 92 5.45 6.16 13.91
C VAL A 92 4.70 6.10 15.23
N ASN A 93 3.69 5.22 15.31
CA ASN A 93 2.98 4.96 16.56
C ASN A 93 3.66 3.79 17.30
N PRO A 94 4.16 4.01 18.54
CA PRO A 94 4.82 2.96 19.32
C PRO A 94 3.95 1.72 19.56
N ALA A 95 2.62 1.87 19.62
CA ALA A 95 1.69 0.76 19.82
C ALA A 95 1.64 -0.20 18.60
N TRP A 96 2.00 0.29 17.42
CA TRP A 96 2.00 -0.48 16.17
C TRP A 96 3.40 -0.87 15.71
N PHE A 97 4.41 -0.30 16.34
CA PHE A 97 5.80 -0.66 16.08
C PHE A 97 6.11 -2.05 16.68
N ARG A 98 6.64 -2.94 15.87
CA ARG A 98 7.01 -4.30 16.27
C ARG A 98 8.52 -4.43 16.29
N PRO A 99 9.14 -4.57 17.47
CA PRO A 99 10.61 -4.74 17.59
C PRO A 99 11.15 -6.00 16.89
N THR A 100 10.28 -7.02 16.75
CA THR A 100 10.58 -8.31 16.12
C THR A 100 9.73 -8.53 14.87
N ASP A 101 9.52 -7.49 14.05
CA ASP A 101 8.82 -7.65 12.78
C ASP A 101 9.64 -8.54 11.84
N VAL A 102 8.93 -9.26 10.97
CA VAL A 102 9.58 -10.06 9.93
C VAL A 102 10.13 -9.09 8.89
N ASP A 103 11.45 -9.06 8.76
CA ASP A 103 12.15 -8.14 7.85
C ASP A 103 11.76 -8.41 6.38
N ASN A 104 11.49 -9.68 6.08
CA ASN A 104 11.29 -10.13 4.72
C ASN A 104 10.10 -11.09 4.61
N LEU A 105 9.02 -10.64 3.99
CA LEU A 105 7.87 -11.48 3.61
C LEU A 105 7.82 -11.54 2.09
N TRP A 106 8.36 -12.62 1.54
CA TRP A 106 8.50 -12.80 0.10
C TRP A 106 7.88 -14.13 -0.34
N GLY A 107 6.93 -14.07 -1.25
CA GLY A 107 6.37 -15.26 -1.90
C GLY A 107 7.02 -15.51 -3.26
N ASP A 108 7.29 -16.77 -3.56
CA ASP A 108 7.75 -17.20 -4.90
C ASP A 108 6.56 -17.63 -5.77
N PRO A 109 6.14 -16.83 -6.77
CA PRO A 109 5.03 -17.16 -7.66
C PRO A 109 5.42 -18.06 -8.83
N THR A 110 6.64 -18.61 -8.89
CA THR A 110 7.16 -19.31 -10.06
C THR A 110 6.26 -20.44 -10.52
N LYS A 111 5.72 -21.25 -9.60
CA LYS A 111 4.80 -22.34 -9.94
C LYS A 111 3.50 -21.81 -10.56
N ALA A 112 2.89 -20.78 -10.00
CA ALA A 112 1.68 -20.17 -10.54
C ALA A 112 1.91 -19.58 -11.93
N LYS A 113 3.07 -18.97 -12.17
CA LYS A 113 3.48 -18.44 -13.49
C LYS A 113 3.68 -19.53 -14.52
N THR A 114 4.38 -20.60 -14.16
CA THR A 114 4.79 -21.63 -15.12
C THR A 114 3.69 -22.65 -15.41
N VAL A 115 2.92 -23.05 -14.41
CA VAL A 115 1.87 -24.07 -14.52
C VAL A 115 0.55 -23.47 -14.99
N LEU A 116 0.13 -22.35 -14.37
CA LEU A 116 -1.14 -21.71 -14.72
C LEU A 116 -1.03 -20.65 -15.81
N GLY A 117 0.18 -20.18 -16.14
CA GLY A 117 0.37 -19.05 -17.04
C GLY A 117 -0.07 -17.71 -16.43
N TRP A 118 -0.20 -17.65 -15.10
CA TRP A 118 -0.61 -16.43 -14.41
C TRP A 118 0.45 -15.34 -14.48
N ASN A 119 0.04 -14.09 -14.72
CA ASN A 119 0.93 -12.94 -14.67
C ASN A 119 0.72 -12.16 -13.37
N PRO A 120 1.61 -12.29 -12.37
CA PRO A 120 1.49 -11.60 -11.08
C PRO A 120 1.67 -10.08 -11.17
N GLN A 121 2.22 -9.58 -12.26
CA GLN A 121 2.51 -8.16 -12.50
C GLN A 121 1.64 -7.59 -13.64
N LYS A 122 0.46 -8.14 -13.87
CA LYS A 122 -0.52 -7.59 -14.80
C LYS A 122 -0.86 -6.14 -14.44
N THR A 123 -1.01 -5.88 -13.14
CA THR A 123 -1.03 -4.54 -12.55
C THR A 123 0.28 -4.34 -11.78
N THR A 124 1.11 -3.41 -12.24
CA THR A 124 2.39 -3.11 -11.57
C THR A 124 2.17 -2.44 -10.21
N TYR A 125 3.19 -2.51 -9.34
CA TYR A 125 3.14 -1.85 -8.03
C TYR A 125 2.83 -0.34 -8.14
N ALA A 126 3.45 0.37 -9.07
CA ALA A 126 3.17 1.79 -9.29
C ALA A 126 1.71 2.05 -9.68
N GLN A 127 1.16 1.24 -10.59
CA GLN A 127 -0.25 1.31 -10.98
C GLN A 127 -1.18 1.01 -9.81
N LEU A 128 -0.84 0.01 -8.97
CA LEU A 128 -1.61 -0.31 -7.76
C LEU A 128 -1.72 0.91 -6.84
N VAL A 129 -0.60 1.56 -6.54
CA VAL A 129 -0.58 2.76 -5.68
C VAL A 129 -1.44 3.88 -6.27
N GLU A 130 -1.32 4.14 -7.57
CA GLU A 130 -2.13 5.16 -8.24
C GLU A 130 -3.63 4.86 -8.20
N ILE A 131 -4.02 3.60 -8.49
CA ILE A 131 -5.42 3.15 -8.46
C ILE A 131 -6.01 3.36 -7.05
N MET A 132 -5.29 2.92 -6.02
CA MET A 132 -5.71 3.05 -4.62
C MET A 132 -5.81 4.53 -4.21
N ALA A 133 -4.77 5.31 -4.45
CA ALA A 133 -4.73 6.72 -4.07
C ALA A 133 -5.85 7.54 -4.74
N LYS A 134 -6.10 7.29 -6.03
CA LYS A 134 -7.16 7.95 -6.78
C LYS A 134 -8.56 7.59 -6.25
N HIS A 135 -8.79 6.30 -6.01
CA HIS A 135 -10.07 5.82 -5.48
C HIS A 135 -10.34 6.38 -4.08
N ASP A 136 -9.36 6.27 -3.17
CA ASP A 136 -9.51 6.74 -1.79
C ASP A 136 -9.67 8.26 -1.70
N ARG A 137 -9.02 9.01 -2.61
CA ARG A 137 -9.25 10.45 -2.69
C ARG A 137 -10.67 10.78 -3.15
N GLN A 138 -11.23 10.00 -4.08
CA GLN A 138 -12.62 10.17 -4.50
C GLN A 138 -13.60 9.91 -3.35
N LEU A 139 -13.38 8.85 -2.57
CA LEU A 139 -14.17 8.55 -1.37
C LEU A 139 -14.06 9.66 -0.33
N ALA A 140 -12.85 10.19 -0.10
CA ALA A 140 -12.64 11.29 0.83
C ALA A 140 -13.39 12.56 0.41
N LYS A 141 -13.42 12.88 -0.88
CA LYS A 141 -14.22 14.01 -1.40
C LYS A 141 -15.72 13.80 -1.19
N GLN A 142 -16.22 12.59 -1.39
CA GLN A 142 -17.62 12.26 -1.12
C GLN A 142 -17.94 12.41 0.39
N GLU A 143 -17.08 11.87 1.26
CA GLU A 143 -17.22 12.02 2.72
C GLU A 143 -17.28 13.49 3.12
N LYS A 144 -16.39 14.32 2.57
CA LYS A 144 -16.33 15.75 2.84
C LYS A 144 -17.64 16.45 2.43
N ALA A 145 -18.09 16.20 1.21
CA ALA A 145 -19.34 16.79 0.71
C ALA A 145 -20.56 16.37 1.55
N MET A 146 -20.62 15.12 1.99
CA MET A 146 -21.69 14.65 2.88
C MET A 146 -21.68 15.34 4.25
N LYS A 147 -20.48 15.58 4.82
CA LYS A 147 -20.34 16.29 6.10
C LYS A 147 -20.74 17.77 5.95
N GLU A 148 -20.35 18.43 4.87
CA GLU A 148 -20.73 19.82 4.59
C GLU A 148 -22.22 19.99 4.36
N ALA A 149 -22.88 19.00 3.73
CA ALA A 149 -24.32 19.02 3.50
C ALA A 149 -25.17 18.70 4.76
N ALA A 150 -24.56 18.17 5.82
CA ALA A 150 -25.21 17.82 7.07
C ALA A 150 -25.12 18.93 8.13
N LEU A 151 -24.45 20.05 7.84
CA LEU A 151 -24.32 21.26 8.67
C LEU A 151 -25.32 22.33 8.23
#